data_e79794e3245e4a0d6eb851205c4bd402
#
_entry.id   e79794e3245e4a0d6eb851205c4bd402
#
_cell.length_a   1.000
_cell.length_b   1.000
_cell.length_c   1.000
_cell.angle_alpha   90.00
_cell.angle_beta   90.00
_cell.angle_gamma   90.00
#
_symmetry.space_group_name_H-M   'P 1'
#
loop_
_entity.id
_entity.type
_entity.pdbx_description
1 polymer ?
#
loop_
_entity_poly.entity_id
_entity_poly.type
_entity_poly.pdbx_seq_one_letter_code
_entity_poly.pdbx_strand_id
1 'polypeptide(L)'
;MAIDKGIAIKCDDLQQIGGIKHILLRDWTVGDVVSYDNTDDHAIDSIKDSGAATAKWYLYEFKSQEASMTVNATKENGSTAFECGLSLTFPKMETKKFAELQNMLTDCMMGIAVDNNGTAFVIGASEKYRNESVASRSQTYLNVASMEGTTGSAFTDDNAITLNLMAKQYELPREYTGTITYYTDATPSADYEATTN
;
A
#
# COMPACT_ATOMS: atom_id res chain seq x y z
N MET A 1 -4.43 -4.75 26.91
CA MET A 1 -5.66 -4.67 26.10
C MET A 1 -6.42 -5.96 26.29
N ALA A 2 -7.69 -5.87 26.62
CA ALA A 2 -8.60 -7.01 26.66
C ALA A 2 -9.35 -7.08 25.32
N ILE A 3 -9.83 -8.25 24.96
CA ILE A 3 -10.75 -8.44 23.84
C ILE A 3 -12.08 -7.86 24.28
N ASP A 4 -12.57 -6.84 23.61
CA ASP A 4 -13.79 -6.08 23.94
C ASP A 4 -14.87 -6.16 22.87
N LYS A 5 -14.51 -6.60 21.65
CA LYS A 5 -15.42 -6.75 20.53
C LYS A 5 -15.32 -8.14 19.90
N GLY A 6 -16.46 -8.69 19.47
CA GLY A 6 -16.54 -9.89 18.65
C GLY A 6 -16.49 -9.54 17.16
N ILE A 7 -16.16 -10.53 16.33
CA ILE A 7 -16.26 -10.44 14.87
C ILE A 7 -17.49 -11.25 14.45
N ALA A 8 -18.48 -10.58 13.86
CA ALA A 8 -19.66 -11.23 13.30
C ALA A 8 -19.50 -11.33 11.78
N ILE A 9 -19.90 -12.48 11.22
CA ILE A 9 -19.93 -12.70 9.77
C ILE A 9 -21.34 -12.40 9.27
N LYS A 10 -21.45 -11.50 8.31
CA LYS A 10 -22.69 -11.20 7.59
C LYS A 10 -22.74 -12.00 6.29
N CYS A 11 -23.94 -12.18 5.73
CA CYS A 11 -24.07 -12.89 4.43
C CYS A 11 -23.29 -12.20 3.29
N ASP A 12 -23.19 -10.87 3.33
CA ASP A 12 -22.46 -10.09 2.34
C ASP A 12 -20.93 -10.31 2.42
N ASP A 13 -20.42 -10.67 3.61
CA ASP A 13 -19.00 -10.99 3.80
C ASP A 13 -18.58 -12.28 3.07
N LEU A 14 -19.54 -13.09 2.64
CA LEU A 14 -19.28 -14.34 1.92
C LEU A 14 -19.10 -14.16 0.40
N GLN A 15 -19.35 -12.95 -0.12
CA GLN A 15 -19.24 -12.63 -1.54
C GLN A 15 -18.02 -11.75 -1.86
N GLN A 16 -16.91 -12.01 -1.19
CA GLN A 16 -15.68 -11.23 -1.36
C GLN A 16 -14.90 -11.64 -2.60
N ILE A 17 -14.42 -10.64 -3.33
CA ILE A 17 -13.54 -10.83 -4.49
C ILE A 17 -12.10 -10.60 -4.04
N GLY A 18 -11.24 -11.60 -4.25
CA GLY A 18 -9.83 -11.48 -3.91
C GLY A 18 -9.03 -10.61 -4.88
N GLY A 19 -7.85 -10.21 -4.45
CA GLY A 19 -6.88 -9.44 -5.25
C GLY A 19 -6.93 -7.94 -5.04
N ILE A 20 -5.93 -7.26 -5.58
CA ILE A 20 -5.77 -5.81 -5.55
C ILE A 20 -6.20 -5.24 -6.90
N LYS A 21 -7.00 -4.18 -6.86
CA LYS A 21 -7.48 -3.46 -8.05
C LYS A 21 -6.43 -2.49 -8.57
N HIS A 22 -5.85 -1.69 -7.70
CA HIS A 22 -4.76 -0.75 -7.99
C HIS A 22 -4.02 -0.39 -6.70
N ILE A 23 -2.86 0.20 -6.85
CA ILE A 23 -2.09 0.73 -5.74
C ILE A 23 -1.72 2.19 -6.00
N LEU A 24 -1.77 2.99 -4.97
CA LEU A 24 -1.27 4.35 -4.94
C LEU A 24 0.04 4.36 -4.17
N LEU A 25 1.12 4.79 -4.78
CA LEU A 25 2.44 4.92 -4.15
C LEU A 25 2.88 6.36 -4.09
N ARG A 26 3.65 6.66 -3.06
CA ARG A 26 4.37 7.93 -2.91
C ARG A 26 5.67 7.70 -2.15
N ASP A 27 6.58 8.66 -2.27
CA ASP A 27 7.78 8.69 -1.45
C ASP A 27 7.40 8.86 0.02
N TRP A 28 8.07 8.10 0.87
CA TRP A 28 7.95 8.26 2.29
C TRP A 28 8.78 9.47 2.74
N THR A 29 8.16 10.44 3.39
CA THR A 29 8.82 11.68 3.82
C THR A 29 8.75 11.83 5.33
N VAL A 30 9.88 12.17 5.94
CA VAL A 30 9.92 12.49 7.38
C VAL A 30 9.06 13.72 7.66
N GLY A 31 8.14 13.59 8.61
CA GLY A 31 7.23 14.68 8.99
C GLY A 31 5.90 14.67 8.27
N ASP A 32 5.59 13.63 7.47
CA ASP A 32 4.24 13.43 6.95
C ASP A 32 3.25 13.32 8.11
N VAL A 33 2.14 14.01 7.97
CA VAL A 33 1.08 14.03 8.98
C VAL A 33 -0.01 13.05 8.59
N VAL A 34 -0.14 12.00 9.37
CA VAL A 34 -1.23 11.03 9.24
C VAL A 34 -2.28 11.34 10.28
N SER A 35 -3.51 11.61 9.85
CA SER A 35 -4.65 11.85 10.75
C SER A 35 -5.51 10.60 10.84
N TYR A 36 -5.90 10.25 12.05
CA TYR A 36 -6.72 9.08 12.36
C TYR A 36 -8.12 9.52 12.76
N ASP A 37 -9.12 8.85 12.27
CA ASP A 37 -10.47 8.99 12.76
C ASP A 37 -10.59 8.33 14.14
N ASN A 38 -10.98 9.13 15.14
CA ASN A 38 -11.17 8.63 16.51
C ASN A 38 -12.52 7.93 16.70
N THR A 39 -13.42 8.01 15.72
CA THR A 39 -14.76 7.43 15.80
C THR A 39 -14.87 6.05 15.19
N ASP A 40 -14.02 5.72 14.23
CA ASP A 40 -14.10 4.52 13.40
C ASP A 40 -12.84 3.66 13.51
N ASP A 41 -12.69 2.99 14.64
CA ASP A 41 -11.63 2.01 14.93
C ASP A 41 -10.22 2.37 14.39
N HIS A 42 -9.91 3.69 14.40
CA HIS A 42 -8.63 4.23 13.95
C HIS A 42 -8.36 4.14 12.43
N ALA A 43 -9.37 4.22 11.59
CA ALA A 43 -9.18 4.44 10.17
C ALA A 43 -8.36 5.72 9.91
N ILE A 44 -7.62 5.75 8.82
CA ILE A 44 -6.85 6.93 8.41
C ILE A 44 -7.74 7.79 7.52
N ASP A 45 -8.01 9.01 7.94
CA ASP A 45 -8.86 9.97 7.23
C ASP A 45 -8.08 10.92 6.32
N SER A 46 -6.81 11.22 6.64
CA SER A 46 -5.98 12.04 5.78
C SER A 46 -4.49 11.78 5.96
N ILE A 47 -3.75 11.95 4.86
CA ILE A 47 -2.29 11.92 4.82
C ILE A 47 -1.83 13.18 4.11
N LYS A 48 -1.04 14.01 4.79
CA LYS A 48 -0.53 15.31 4.29
C LYS A 48 0.98 15.34 4.34
N ASP A 49 1.58 16.06 3.41
CA ASP A 49 3.02 16.35 3.44
C ASP A 49 3.38 17.22 4.65
N SER A 50 4.63 17.15 5.08
CA SER A 50 5.20 17.95 6.18
C SER A 50 5.04 19.47 6.00
N GLY A 51 4.84 19.94 4.77
CA GLY A 51 4.59 21.34 4.41
C GLY A 51 3.12 21.73 4.35
N ALA A 52 2.19 20.92 4.86
CA ALA A 52 0.73 21.09 4.75
C ALA A 52 0.19 21.12 3.32
N ALA A 53 1.00 20.85 2.30
CA ALA A 53 0.54 20.62 0.94
C ALA A 53 -0.10 19.23 0.82
N THR A 54 -1.05 19.09 -0.12
CA THR A 54 -1.62 17.78 -0.42
C THR A 54 -0.53 16.85 -0.97
N ALA A 55 -0.36 15.71 -0.33
CA ALA A 55 0.58 14.70 -0.75
C ALA A 55 0.29 14.23 -2.19
N LYS A 56 1.34 14.08 -2.99
CA LYS A 56 1.21 13.56 -4.36
C LYS A 56 1.26 12.05 -4.31
N TRP A 57 0.22 11.42 -4.85
CA TRP A 57 0.12 9.98 -4.98
C TRP A 57 0.16 9.61 -6.45
N TYR A 58 0.86 8.54 -6.78
CA TYR A 58 0.93 8.02 -8.13
C TYR A 58 0.17 6.71 -8.22
N LEU A 59 -0.69 6.60 -9.23
CA LEU A 59 -1.49 5.41 -9.50
C LEU A 59 -0.67 4.39 -10.29
N TYR A 60 -0.64 3.16 -9.78
CA TYR A 60 -0.07 2.01 -10.48
C TYR A 60 -1.16 0.99 -10.74
N GLU A 61 -1.38 0.71 -12.01
CA GLU A 61 -2.31 -0.30 -12.49
C GLU A 61 -1.53 -1.50 -13.01
N PHE A 62 -2.08 -2.68 -12.80
CA PHE A 62 -1.46 -3.93 -13.20
C PHE A 62 -2.44 -4.80 -13.98
N LYS A 63 -1.96 -5.92 -14.48
CA LYS A 63 -2.80 -6.92 -15.14
C LYS A 63 -3.83 -7.47 -14.14
N SER A 64 -5.08 -7.53 -14.56
CA SER A 64 -6.18 -8.03 -13.72
C SER A 64 -5.86 -9.40 -13.14
N GLN A 65 -6.16 -9.58 -11.84
CA GLN A 65 -5.95 -10.82 -11.08
C GLN A 65 -4.49 -11.21 -10.82
N GLU A 66 -3.54 -10.34 -11.12
CA GLU A 66 -2.10 -10.59 -10.91
C GLU A 66 -1.48 -9.66 -9.86
N ALA A 67 -2.30 -9.18 -8.94
CA ALA A 67 -1.84 -8.43 -7.80
C ALA A 67 -2.46 -8.96 -6.51
N SER A 68 -1.64 -9.08 -5.48
CA SER A 68 -2.07 -9.57 -4.18
C SER A 68 -1.41 -8.83 -3.04
N MET A 69 -2.11 -8.77 -1.92
CA MET A 69 -1.59 -8.28 -0.65
C MET A 69 -1.62 -9.43 0.37
N THR A 70 -0.57 -9.54 1.15
CA THR A 70 -0.45 -10.48 2.26
C THR A 70 -0.12 -9.75 3.54
N VAL A 71 -0.71 -10.18 4.64
CA VAL A 71 -0.40 -9.65 5.98
C VAL A 71 -0.09 -10.82 6.89
N ASN A 72 1.12 -10.84 7.42
CA ASN A 72 1.60 -11.86 8.33
C ASN A 72 1.94 -11.24 9.69
N ALA A 73 1.54 -11.89 10.76
CA ALA A 73 1.90 -11.51 12.12
C ALA A 73 2.84 -12.55 12.72
N THR A 74 4.01 -12.12 13.14
CA THR A 74 5.00 -12.98 13.81
C THR A 74 5.24 -12.51 15.23
N LYS A 75 5.16 -13.43 16.17
CA LYS A 75 5.44 -13.16 17.59
C LYS A 75 6.65 -13.93 18.04
N GLU A 76 7.73 -13.22 18.34
CA GLU A 76 8.98 -13.79 18.82
C GLU A 76 9.46 -13.03 20.06
N ASN A 77 9.95 -13.77 21.05
CA ASN A 77 10.54 -13.20 22.28
C ASN A 77 9.68 -12.11 22.97
N GLY A 78 8.34 -12.26 22.88
CA GLY A 78 7.41 -11.31 23.46
C GLY A 78 7.15 -10.05 22.61
N SER A 79 7.80 -9.92 21.47
CA SER A 79 7.55 -8.85 20.49
C SER A 79 6.68 -9.36 19.35
N THR A 80 5.82 -8.51 18.82
CA THR A 80 4.98 -8.81 17.65
C THR A 80 5.39 -7.87 16.52
N ALA A 81 5.68 -8.44 15.37
CA ALA A 81 5.92 -7.72 14.13
C ALA A 81 4.90 -8.14 13.08
N PHE A 82 4.49 -7.20 12.24
CA PHE A 82 3.59 -7.43 11.12
C PHE A 82 4.35 -7.20 9.83
N GLU A 83 4.26 -8.16 8.91
CA GLU A 83 4.85 -8.04 7.59
C GLU A 83 3.73 -7.92 6.57
N CYS A 84 3.72 -6.81 5.84
CA CYS A 84 2.79 -6.54 4.75
C CYS A 84 3.54 -6.68 3.44
N GLY A 85 3.16 -7.67 2.64
CA GLY A 85 3.72 -7.93 1.33
C GLY A 85 2.73 -7.57 0.23
N LEU A 86 3.23 -6.99 -0.86
CA LEU A 86 2.50 -6.75 -2.09
C LEU A 86 3.23 -7.42 -3.23
N SER A 87 2.52 -8.18 -4.04
CA SER A 87 3.03 -8.73 -5.30
C SER A 87 2.26 -8.12 -6.45
N LEU A 88 2.96 -7.45 -7.36
CA LEU A 88 2.39 -6.66 -8.45
C LEU A 88 2.99 -7.10 -9.76
N THR A 89 2.18 -7.44 -10.75
CA THR A 89 2.65 -7.84 -12.08
C THR A 89 2.26 -6.78 -13.11
N PHE A 90 3.28 -6.13 -13.68
CA PHE A 90 3.13 -5.14 -14.74
C PHE A 90 3.31 -5.80 -16.10
N PRO A 91 2.32 -5.66 -17.01
CA PRO A 91 2.46 -6.21 -18.36
C PRO A 91 3.49 -5.43 -19.16
N LYS A 92 4.20 -6.13 -20.02
CA LYS A 92 5.14 -5.61 -21.01
C LYS A 92 6.34 -4.86 -20.42
N MET A 93 7.53 -5.34 -20.72
CA MET A 93 8.79 -4.69 -20.38
C MET A 93 9.04 -3.48 -21.28
N GLU A 94 9.09 -2.28 -20.70
CA GLU A 94 9.29 -1.00 -21.39
C GLU A 94 10.29 -0.13 -20.65
N THR A 95 11.04 0.67 -21.40
CA THR A 95 12.06 1.58 -20.83
C THR A 95 11.49 2.55 -19.80
N LYS A 96 10.28 3.07 -20.03
CA LYS A 96 9.62 3.97 -19.08
C LYS A 96 9.35 3.28 -17.74
N LYS A 97 8.84 2.04 -17.79
CA LYS A 97 8.58 1.24 -16.57
C LYS A 97 9.88 0.91 -15.84
N PHE A 98 10.92 0.54 -16.57
CA PHE A 98 12.21 0.27 -15.96
C PHE A 98 12.82 1.49 -15.27
N ALA A 99 12.70 2.68 -15.85
CA ALA A 99 13.19 3.91 -15.22
C ALA A 99 12.47 4.19 -13.90
N GLU A 100 11.14 4.03 -13.87
CA GLU A 100 10.34 4.23 -12.67
C GLU A 100 10.63 3.15 -11.60
N LEU A 101 10.64 1.90 -12.00
CA LEU A 101 10.94 0.79 -11.10
C LEU A 101 12.38 0.86 -10.55
N GLN A 102 13.34 1.39 -11.33
CA GLN A 102 14.70 1.61 -10.86
C GLN A 102 14.77 2.65 -9.74
N ASN A 103 13.97 3.72 -9.82
CA ASN A 103 13.86 4.70 -8.75
C ASN A 103 13.30 4.03 -7.48
N MET A 104 12.24 3.23 -7.61
CA MET A 104 11.64 2.52 -6.48
C MET A 104 12.62 1.57 -5.75
N LEU A 105 13.62 1.02 -6.45
CA LEU A 105 14.60 0.11 -5.83
C LEU A 105 15.43 0.77 -4.74
N THR A 106 15.58 2.08 -4.78
CA THR A 106 16.41 2.84 -3.83
C THR A 106 15.58 3.68 -2.87
N ASP A 107 14.30 3.85 -3.14
CA ASP A 107 13.43 4.75 -2.40
C ASP A 107 12.65 4.04 -1.29
N CYS A 108 12.32 4.81 -0.26
CA CYS A 108 11.42 4.42 0.79
C CYS A 108 10.03 4.94 0.43
N MET A 109 9.04 4.06 0.43
CA MET A 109 7.71 4.38 -0.07
C MET A 109 6.64 4.22 1.01
N MET A 110 5.51 4.85 0.77
CA MET A 110 4.23 4.61 1.42
C MET A 110 3.23 4.21 0.34
N GLY A 111 2.35 3.26 0.64
CA GLY A 111 1.38 2.77 -0.32
C GLY A 111 -0.04 2.72 0.24
N ILE A 112 -1.01 2.89 -0.65
CA ILE A 112 -2.43 2.59 -0.39
C ILE A 112 -2.84 1.53 -1.39
N ALA A 113 -3.09 0.32 -0.89
CA ALA A 113 -3.56 -0.79 -1.70
C ALA A 113 -5.08 -0.84 -1.66
N VAL A 114 -5.71 -0.76 -2.82
CA VAL A 114 -7.18 -0.84 -2.96
C VAL A 114 -7.54 -2.22 -3.48
N ASP A 115 -8.32 -2.95 -2.71
CA ASP A 115 -8.78 -4.28 -3.10
C ASP A 115 -9.93 -4.23 -4.12
N ASN A 116 -10.33 -5.39 -4.63
CA ASN A 116 -11.43 -5.50 -5.59
C ASN A 116 -12.82 -5.24 -4.97
N ASN A 117 -12.91 -5.19 -3.64
CA ASN A 117 -14.14 -4.87 -2.91
C ASN A 117 -14.27 -3.36 -2.62
N GLY A 118 -13.21 -2.58 -2.91
CA GLY A 118 -13.18 -1.14 -2.71
C GLY A 118 -12.53 -0.71 -1.39
N THR A 119 -12.07 -1.65 -0.56
CA THR A 119 -11.39 -1.32 0.69
C THR A 119 -9.96 -0.88 0.40
N ALA A 120 -9.57 0.24 0.96
CA ALA A 120 -8.23 0.82 0.81
C ALA A 120 -7.41 0.61 2.09
N PHE A 121 -6.24 0.00 1.98
CA PHE A 121 -5.33 -0.27 3.10
C PHE A 121 -4.05 0.53 2.98
N VAL A 122 -3.70 1.26 4.04
CA VAL A 122 -2.45 2.02 4.11
C VAL A 122 -1.32 1.11 4.57
N ILE A 123 -0.23 1.12 3.82
CA ILE A 123 0.99 0.36 4.10
C ILE A 123 2.17 1.33 4.14
N GLY A 124 3.05 1.16 5.12
CA GLY A 124 4.19 2.04 5.30
C GLY A 124 3.94 3.23 6.24
N ALA A 125 2.76 3.28 6.90
CA ALA A 125 2.46 4.23 7.94
C ALA A 125 2.13 3.50 9.26
N SER A 126 2.46 4.12 10.39
CA SER A 126 2.17 3.57 11.72
C SER A 126 1.66 4.67 12.65
N GLU A 127 0.55 4.39 13.34
CA GLU A 127 0.04 5.28 14.37
C GLU A 127 1.03 5.46 15.51
N LYS A 128 1.63 4.38 15.95
CA LYS A 128 2.56 4.39 17.09
C LYS A 128 3.78 5.27 16.85
N TYR A 129 4.24 5.34 15.61
CA TYR A 129 5.47 6.05 15.24
C TYR A 129 5.21 7.27 14.36
N ARG A 130 3.99 7.50 13.89
CA ARG A 130 3.45 8.68 13.18
C ARG A 130 4.45 9.37 12.26
N ASN A 131 5.25 8.62 11.51
CA ASN A 131 6.31 9.18 10.66
C ASN A 131 7.13 10.30 11.35
N GLU A 132 7.23 10.23 12.69
CA GLU A 132 7.93 11.26 13.44
C GLU A 132 9.42 11.29 13.09
N SER A 133 10.00 12.48 13.17
CA SER A 133 11.31 12.93 12.69
C SER A 133 12.54 12.15 13.17
N VAL A 134 12.38 10.99 13.76
CA VAL A 134 13.50 10.16 14.17
C VAL A 134 13.68 9.06 13.13
N ALA A 135 14.51 9.32 12.15
CA ALA A 135 14.86 8.43 11.04
C ALA A 135 15.23 7.00 11.47
N SER A 136 15.59 6.78 12.72
CA SER A 136 15.91 5.44 13.25
C SER A 136 14.69 4.64 13.74
N ARG A 137 13.51 5.26 13.87
CA ARG A 137 12.31 4.60 14.41
C ARG A 137 11.29 4.21 13.36
N SER A 138 11.43 4.70 12.16
CA SER A 138 10.42 4.57 11.10
C SER A 138 10.85 3.63 9.98
N GLN A 139 11.45 2.50 10.30
CA GLN A 139 11.66 1.44 9.32
C GLN A 139 10.34 0.71 8.97
N THR A 140 9.23 1.46 8.97
CA THR A 140 7.89 0.94 8.61
C THR A 140 7.54 1.19 7.15
N TYR A 141 8.41 1.87 6.42
CA TYR A 141 8.22 2.18 5.01
C TYR A 141 8.17 0.91 4.14
N LEU A 142 7.51 1.05 3.02
CA LEU A 142 7.41 0.03 1.98
C LEU A 142 8.69 0.05 1.13
N ASN A 143 9.29 -1.11 0.93
CA ASN A 143 10.50 -1.28 0.13
C ASN A 143 10.30 -2.32 -0.95
N VAL A 144 11.11 -2.27 -1.98
CA VAL A 144 11.22 -3.37 -2.94
C VAL A 144 11.98 -4.53 -2.29
N ALA A 145 11.32 -5.67 -2.17
CA ALA A 145 11.91 -6.92 -1.70
C ALA A 145 12.58 -7.69 -2.84
N SER A 146 11.93 -7.74 -4.01
CA SER A 146 12.50 -8.31 -5.22
C SER A 146 11.79 -7.76 -6.46
N MET A 147 12.49 -7.81 -7.59
CA MET A 147 11.95 -7.50 -8.91
C MET A 147 12.43 -8.55 -9.90
N GLU A 148 11.52 -9.12 -10.66
CA GLU A 148 11.81 -10.10 -11.68
C GLU A 148 11.13 -9.68 -12.99
N GLY A 149 11.84 -9.75 -14.10
CA GLY A 149 11.29 -9.47 -15.41
C GLY A 149 11.56 -10.62 -16.38
N THR A 150 10.56 -10.98 -17.17
CA THR A 150 10.69 -11.99 -18.22
C THR A 150 10.03 -11.53 -19.50
N THR A 151 10.66 -11.83 -20.64
CA THR A 151 10.05 -11.63 -21.96
C THR A 151 9.32 -12.87 -22.45
N GLY A 152 9.44 -13.97 -21.68
CA GLY A 152 9.05 -15.29 -22.16
C GLY A 152 10.00 -15.83 -23.26
N SER A 153 9.87 -17.08 -23.59
CA SER A 153 10.62 -17.74 -24.66
C SER A 153 9.72 -18.21 -25.81
N ALA A 154 8.46 -18.51 -25.53
CA ALA A 154 7.46 -18.85 -26.51
C ALA A 154 6.52 -17.66 -26.79
N PHE A 155 5.85 -17.69 -27.92
CA PHE A 155 4.92 -16.64 -28.35
C PHE A 155 3.72 -16.47 -27.41
N THR A 156 3.39 -17.52 -26.66
CA THR A 156 2.30 -17.55 -25.67
C THR A 156 2.74 -17.19 -24.26
N ASP A 157 4.04 -17.02 -24.03
CA ASP A 157 4.57 -16.69 -22.70
C ASP A 157 4.31 -15.24 -22.35
N ASP A 158 4.15 -14.98 -21.07
CA ASP A 158 3.97 -13.63 -20.58
C ASP A 158 5.25 -12.80 -20.71
N ASN A 159 5.10 -11.56 -21.20
CA ASN A 159 6.10 -10.54 -21.11
C ASN A 159 5.68 -9.59 -19.99
N ALA A 160 6.31 -9.74 -18.83
CA ALA A 160 5.87 -9.04 -17.62
C ALA A 160 7.04 -8.75 -16.66
N ILE A 161 6.79 -7.81 -15.74
CA ILE A 161 7.67 -7.50 -14.63
C ILE A 161 6.89 -7.73 -13.35
N THR A 162 7.37 -8.61 -12.49
CA THR A 162 6.81 -8.83 -11.16
C THR A 162 7.63 -8.05 -10.13
N LEU A 163 6.96 -7.19 -9.40
CA LEU A 163 7.52 -6.38 -8.32
C LEU A 163 6.95 -6.86 -7.00
N ASN A 164 7.81 -7.28 -6.08
CA ASN A 164 7.44 -7.63 -4.73
C ASN A 164 7.88 -6.52 -3.78
N LEU A 165 6.91 -5.92 -3.12
CA LEU A 165 7.12 -4.89 -2.11
C LEU A 165 6.87 -5.48 -0.72
N MET A 166 7.58 -4.98 0.28
CA MET A 166 7.42 -5.42 1.67
C MET A 166 7.59 -4.26 2.65
N ALA A 167 6.72 -4.23 3.64
CA ALA A 167 6.83 -3.35 4.79
C ALA A 167 6.80 -4.17 6.09
N LYS A 168 7.68 -3.83 7.03
CA LYS A 168 7.60 -4.34 8.41
C LYS A 168 6.98 -3.26 9.29
N GLN A 169 5.85 -3.58 9.89
CA GLN A 169 5.05 -2.63 10.66
C GLN A 169 4.87 -3.12 12.09
N TYR A 170 4.53 -2.18 12.99
CA TYR A 170 4.24 -2.49 14.40
C TYR A 170 2.76 -2.68 14.66
N GLU A 171 1.93 -2.49 13.64
CA GLU A 171 0.49 -2.63 13.67
C GLU A 171 -0.03 -3.15 12.32
N LEU A 172 -1.25 -3.66 12.32
CA LEU A 172 -1.91 -4.08 11.08
C LEU A 172 -2.16 -2.88 10.16
N PRO A 173 -2.19 -3.08 8.83
CA PRO A 173 -2.60 -2.05 7.89
C PRO A 173 -3.96 -1.48 8.28
N ARG A 174 -4.08 -0.17 8.23
CA ARG A 174 -5.33 0.52 8.55
C ARG A 174 -6.08 0.89 7.30
N GLU A 175 -7.39 0.89 7.40
CA GLU A 175 -8.26 1.36 6.32
C GLU A 175 -8.08 2.85 6.10
N TYR A 176 -8.09 3.26 4.85
CA TYR A 176 -8.10 4.67 4.44
C TYR A 176 -9.51 5.07 4.02
N THR A 177 -10.07 6.07 4.69
CA THR A 177 -11.44 6.57 4.45
C THR A 177 -11.50 7.98 3.87
N GLY A 178 -10.34 8.58 3.64
CA GLY A 178 -10.23 9.94 3.13
C GLY A 178 -10.21 10.02 1.60
N THR A 179 -10.18 11.24 1.10
CA THR A 179 -10.04 11.55 -0.33
C THR A 179 -8.57 11.71 -0.71
N ILE A 180 -8.16 11.12 -1.82
CA ILE A 180 -6.80 11.25 -2.35
C ILE A 180 -6.84 11.75 -3.78
N THR A 181 -6.08 12.81 -4.05
CA THR A 181 -5.78 13.22 -5.42
C THR A 181 -4.60 12.41 -5.93
N TYR A 182 -4.78 11.67 -7.00
CA TYR A 182 -3.72 10.86 -7.59
C TYR A 182 -3.33 11.33 -9.00
N TYR A 183 -2.14 10.91 -9.39
CA TYR A 183 -1.53 11.25 -10.66
C TYR A 183 -1.26 9.95 -11.42
N THR A 184 -1.60 9.90 -12.69
CA THR A 184 -1.20 8.81 -13.61
C THR A 184 0.08 9.16 -14.35
N ASP A 185 0.43 10.44 -14.36
CA ASP A 185 1.63 11.04 -14.92
C ASP A 185 1.92 12.31 -14.10
N ALA A 186 2.63 13.29 -14.63
CA ALA A 186 2.90 14.56 -13.95
C ALA A 186 1.65 15.44 -13.72
N THR A 187 0.52 15.10 -14.33
CA THR A 187 -0.74 15.86 -14.25
C THR A 187 -1.76 15.14 -13.37
N PRO A 188 -2.48 15.84 -12.46
CA PRO A 188 -3.54 15.23 -11.67
C PRO A 188 -4.60 14.62 -12.57
N SER A 189 -4.98 13.36 -12.30
CA SER A 189 -5.95 12.62 -13.11
C SER A 189 -7.35 12.62 -12.53
N ALA A 190 -7.50 12.41 -11.24
CA ALA A 190 -8.77 12.34 -10.53
C ALA A 190 -8.57 12.38 -9.01
N ASP A 191 -9.66 12.61 -8.30
CA ASP A 191 -9.74 12.37 -6.87
C ASP A 191 -10.23 10.94 -6.65
N TYR A 192 -9.56 10.23 -5.75
CA TYR A 192 -10.01 8.93 -5.26
C TYR A 192 -10.72 9.15 -3.92
N GLU A 193 -11.97 8.75 -3.85
CA GLU A 193 -12.70 8.64 -2.60
C GLU A 193 -12.74 7.18 -2.18
N ALA A 194 -12.24 6.88 -0.99
CA ALA A 194 -12.44 5.58 -0.40
C ALA A 194 -13.95 5.39 -0.14
N THR A 195 -14.55 4.44 -0.80
CA THR A 195 -15.96 4.08 -0.55
C THR A 195 -16.01 3.29 0.75
N THR A 196 -16.51 3.89 1.81
CA THR A 196 -16.98 3.15 2.99
C THR A 196 -18.25 2.40 2.61
N ASN A 197 -18.17 1.07 2.55
CA ASN A 197 -19.35 0.20 2.49
C ASN A 197 -19.97 0.02 3.86
#